data_07c45adf4752c884988b17c84057fe4a
#
_entry.id   07c45adf4752c884988b17c84057fe4a
#
_cell.length_a   1.000
_cell.length_b   1.000
_cell.length_c   1.000
_cell.angle_alpha   90.00
_cell.angle_beta   90.00
_cell.angle_gamma   90.00
#
_symmetry.space_group_name_H-M   'P 1'
#
loop_
_entity.id
_entity.type
_entity.pdbx_description
1 polymer ?
#
loop_
_entity_poly.entity_id
_entity_poly.type
_entity_poly.pdbx_seq_one_letter_code
_entity_poly.pdbx_strand_id
1 'polypeptide(L)'
;MKYNKILVPYDSSKPSETALEHAIQIAKMSGISSAANTTVNVILLHVVKDIPVPPTFGVGLFKSNKTGDMITLEQYLNDITLEVKTDIKKMFEENIDKYRNIENVSLQSEVLIGDPSDEIIKFANDEQVDLIIMGITGLSGFSKFVFGSVARNVSEKAKCPVMLVR
;
A
#
# COMPACT_ATOMS: atom_id res chain seq x y z
N MET A 1 -2.94 24.68 1.28
CA MET A 1 -3.53 23.51 0.57
C MET A 1 -4.17 22.62 1.60
N LYS A 2 -5.35 22.11 1.34
CA LYS A 2 -6.05 21.18 2.24
C LYS A 2 -6.03 19.80 1.60
N TYR A 3 -5.52 18.80 2.32
CA TYR A 3 -5.56 17.40 1.90
C TYR A 3 -6.64 16.68 2.73
N ASN A 4 -7.50 15.91 2.07
CA ASN A 4 -8.53 15.11 2.72
C ASN A 4 -8.20 13.61 2.62
N LYS A 5 -7.47 13.20 1.56
CA LYS A 5 -7.08 11.81 1.33
C LYS A 5 -5.61 11.74 0.89
N ILE A 6 -4.78 11.09 1.70
CA ILE A 6 -3.34 10.91 1.48
C ILE A 6 -3.07 9.42 1.26
N LEU A 7 -2.38 9.07 0.18
CA LEU A 7 -1.95 7.70 -0.12
C LEU A 7 -0.49 7.53 0.25
N VAL A 8 -0.19 6.44 0.96
CA VAL A 8 1.16 6.04 1.32
C VAL A 8 1.42 4.63 0.78
N PRO A 9 2.09 4.50 -0.38
CA PRO A 9 2.65 3.23 -0.80
C PRO A 9 3.63 2.71 0.25
N TYR A 10 3.36 1.52 0.80
CA TYR A 10 4.06 1.01 1.98
C TYR A 10 4.58 -0.41 1.76
N ASP A 11 5.87 -0.62 1.94
CA ASP A 11 6.56 -1.91 1.77
C ASP A 11 7.39 -2.33 2.99
N SER A 12 7.16 -1.67 4.15
CA SER A 12 7.92 -1.87 5.39
C SER A 12 9.41 -1.50 5.30
N SER A 13 9.84 -0.85 4.24
CA SER A 13 11.18 -0.27 4.16
C SER A 13 11.29 1.00 5.02
N LYS A 14 12.52 1.36 5.43
CA LYS A 14 12.74 2.60 6.19
C LYS A 14 12.21 3.86 5.49
N PRO A 15 12.39 4.03 4.17
CA PRO A 15 11.79 5.17 3.47
C PRO A 15 10.26 5.17 3.47
N SER A 16 9.60 4.00 3.40
CA SER A 16 8.14 3.92 3.47
C SER A 16 7.61 4.20 4.89
N GLU A 17 8.33 3.80 5.94
CA GLU A 17 8.02 4.21 7.31
C GLU A 17 8.13 5.72 7.49
N THR A 18 9.20 6.34 6.98
CA THR A 18 9.37 7.80 7.00
C THR A 18 8.24 8.50 6.23
N ALA A 19 7.82 7.94 5.10
CA ALA A 19 6.69 8.46 4.32
C ALA A 19 5.39 8.44 5.13
N LEU A 20 5.12 7.36 5.88
CA LEU A 20 3.95 7.27 6.77
C LEU A 20 4.00 8.32 7.87
N GLU A 21 5.17 8.52 8.52
CA GLU A 21 5.33 9.55 9.55
C GLU A 21 5.04 10.96 9.02
N HIS A 22 5.54 11.29 7.82
CA HIS A 22 5.24 12.56 7.16
C HIS A 22 3.75 12.69 6.80
N ALA A 23 3.13 11.61 6.29
CA ALA A 23 1.70 11.61 5.98
C ALA A 23 0.83 11.94 7.19
N ILE A 24 1.15 11.35 8.34
CA ILE A 24 0.46 11.60 9.58
C ILE A 24 0.65 13.04 10.07
N GLN A 25 1.87 13.58 9.97
CA GLN A 25 2.13 14.97 10.34
C GLN A 25 1.34 15.96 9.45
N ILE A 26 1.34 15.75 8.14
CA ILE A 26 0.59 16.56 7.19
C ILE A 26 -0.93 16.44 7.44
N ALA A 27 -1.42 15.22 7.72
CA ALA A 27 -2.83 14.99 8.04
C ALA A 27 -3.26 15.76 9.29
N LYS A 28 -2.47 15.70 10.37
CA LYS A 28 -2.73 16.49 11.59
C LYS A 28 -2.80 17.99 11.30
N MET A 29 -1.85 18.51 10.56
CA MET A 29 -1.81 19.95 10.23
C MET A 29 -3.01 20.36 9.35
N SER A 30 -3.39 19.51 8.40
CA SER A 30 -4.53 19.75 7.51
C SER A 30 -5.87 19.69 8.25
N GLY A 31 -6.02 18.78 9.21
CA GLY A 31 -7.21 18.65 10.04
C GLY A 31 -7.45 19.84 10.95
N ILE A 32 -6.39 20.36 11.57
CA ILE A 32 -6.44 21.52 12.49
C ILE A 32 -6.75 22.83 11.74
N SER A 33 -6.22 22.99 10.53
CA SER A 33 -6.39 24.21 9.72
C SER A 33 -7.82 24.40 9.18
N SER A 34 -8.71 23.45 9.41
CA SER A 34 -10.09 23.48 8.94
C SER A 34 -11.01 23.97 10.07
N ALA A 35 -11.77 25.02 9.81
CA ALA A 35 -12.80 25.54 10.76
C ALA A 35 -13.87 24.49 11.14
N ALA A 36 -13.84 23.29 10.58
CA ALA A 36 -14.82 22.22 10.74
C ALA A 36 -14.22 20.92 11.29
N ASN A 37 -13.01 20.90 11.91
CA ASN A 37 -12.39 19.65 12.40
C ASN A 37 -12.56 18.47 11.42
N THR A 38 -11.98 18.59 10.23
CA THR A 38 -12.15 17.60 9.17
C THR A 38 -11.15 16.45 9.38
N THR A 39 -11.63 15.23 9.42
CA THR A 39 -10.77 14.03 9.46
C THR A 39 -10.08 13.85 8.12
N VAL A 40 -8.77 13.69 8.13
CA VAL A 40 -7.95 13.36 6.95
C VAL A 40 -7.76 11.84 6.89
N ASN A 41 -8.08 11.25 5.74
CA ASN A 41 -7.90 9.82 5.52
C ASN A 41 -6.49 9.53 4.99
N VAL A 42 -5.71 8.77 5.74
CA VAL A 42 -4.39 8.27 5.33
C VAL A 42 -4.52 6.79 4.99
N ILE A 43 -4.24 6.42 3.74
CA ILE A 43 -4.37 5.05 3.24
C ILE A 43 -2.98 4.47 3.02
N LEU A 44 -2.66 3.40 3.74
CA LEU A 44 -1.48 2.58 3.46
C LEU A 44 -1.83 1.59 2.36
N LEU A 45 -1.11 1.65 1.25
CA LEU A 45 -1.30 0.73 0.14
C LEU A 45 -0.07 -0.15 -0.04
N HIS A 46 -0.26 -1.46 0.09
CA HIS A 46 0.74 -2.44 -0.31
C HIS A 46 0.34 -3.13 -1.62
N VAL A 47 1.29 -3.26 -2.53
CA VAL A 47 1.07 -3.98 -3.78
C VAL A 47 1.97 -5.20 -3.84
N VAL A 48 1.36 -6.38 -3.88
CA VAL A 48 2.05 -7.66 -4.08
C VAL A 48 2.24 -7.86 -5.58
N LYS A 49 3.49 -7.89 -6.01
CA LYS A 49 3.82 -7.98 -7.44
C LYS A 49 3.44 -9.34 -8.05
N ASP A 50 3.78 -10.42 -7.37
CA ASP A 50 3.57 -11.77 -7.88
C ASP A 50 3.03 -12.68 -6.78
N ILE A 51 2.02 -13.48 -7.10
CA ILE A 51 1.59 -14.59 -6.26
C ILE A 51 2.34 -15.84 -6.73
N PRO A 52 3.08 -16.53 -5.84
CA PRO A 52 3.77 -17.74 -6.22
C PRO A 52 2.76 -18.83 -6.62
N VAL A 53 2.80 -19.22 -7.88
CA VAL A 53 2.03 -20.36 -8.39
C VAL A 53 2.96 -21.55 -8.45
N PRO A 54 2.64 -22.67 -7.79
CA PRO A 54 3.45 -23.87 -7.87
C PRO A 54 3.47 -24.41 -9.31
N PRO A 55 4.59 -25.03 -9.75
CA PRO A 55 4.66 -25.63 -11.06
C PRO A 55 3.60 -26.72 -11.19
N THR A 56 2.76 -26.62 -12.21
CA THR A 56 1.73 -27.61 -12.52
C THR A 56 2.35 -28.74 -13.33
N PHE A 57 2.47 -29.93 -12.72
CA PHE A 57 2.75 -31.16 -13.44
C PHE A 57 1.45 -31.95 -13.59
N GLY A 58 0.79 -31.91 -14.75
CA GLY A 58 -0.40 -32.72 -15.06
C GLY A 58 -1.74 -32.06 -14.80
N VAL A 59 -2.73 -32.75 -14.38
CA VAL A 59 -4.18 -32.50 -14.40
C VAL A 59 -4.71 -31.33 -13.55
N GLY A 60 -4.08 -30.16 -13.53
CA GLY A 60 -4.70 -28.90 -13.08
C GLY A 60 -5.43 -28.87 -11.72
N LEU A 61 -5.21 -29.86 -10.83
CA LEU A 61 -5.76 -29.86 -9.49
C LEU A 61 -4.67 -29.61 -8.45
N PHE A 62 -5.01 -28.77 -7.47
CA PHE A 62 -4.13 -28.32 -6.39
C PHE A 62 -4.69 -28.77 -5.03
N LYS A 63 -3.81 -29.03 -4.08
CA LYS A 63 -4.25 -29.31 -2.72
C LYS A 63 -4.49 -27.99 -1.99
N SER A 64 -5.71 -27.79 -1.49
CA SER A 64 -6.06 -26.64 -0.66
C SER A 64 -5.26 -26.66 0.66
N ASN A 65 -4.63 -25.55 0.99
CA ASN A 65 -3.95 -25.38 2.29
C ASN A 65 -4.94 -25.31 3.46
N LYS A 66 -6.21 -24.96 3.18
CA LYS A 66 -7.25 -24.80 4.20
C LYS A 66 -7.98 -26.08 4.53
N THR A 67 -8.39 -26.81 3.50
CA THR A 67 -9.25 -27.99 3.67
C THR A 67 -8.53 -29.32 3.42
N GLY A 68 -7.40 -29.28 2.71
CA GLY A 68 -6.68 -30.48 2.26
C GLY A 68 -7.28 -31.15 1.02
N ASP A 69 -8.40 -30.63 0.50
CA ASP A 69 -9.08 -31.16 -0.68
C ASP A 69 -8.37 -30.78 -1.98
N MET A 70 -8.68 -31.52 -3.04
CA MET A 70 -8.21 -31.18 -4.39
C MET A 70 -9.14 -30.13 -5.01
N ILE A 71 -8.57 -28.99 -5.39
CA ILE A 71 -9.26 -27.82 -5.90
C ILE A 71 -8.72 -27.39 -7.26
N THR A 72 -9.47 -26.58 -8.00
CA THR A 72 -9.04 -26.00 -9.29
C THR A 72 -7.94 -24.94 -9.09
N LEU A 73 -7.22 -24.62 -10.16
CA LEU A 73 -6.23 -23.51 -10.13
C LEU A 73 -6.87 -22.20 -9.70
N GLU A 74 -8.06 -21.89 -10.18
CA GLU A 74 -8.78 -20.66 -9.82
C GLU A 74 -9.08 -20.60 -8.32
N GLN A 75 -9.60 -21.69 -7.76
CA GLN A 75 -9.85 -21.79 -6.32
C GLN A 75 -8.56 -21.67 -5.51
N TYR A 76 -7.48 -22.33 -5.96
CA TYR A 76 -6.18 -22.26 -5.33
C TYR A 76 -5.61 -20.83 -5.32
N LEU A 77 -5.67 -20.13 -6.47
CA LEU A 77 -5.22 -18.73 -6.57
C LEU A 77 -6.05 -17.80 -5.69
N ASN A 78 -7.36 -17.98 -5.64
CA ASN A 78 -8.24 -17.21 -4.76
C ASN A 78 -7.91 -17.43 -3.27
N ASP A 79 -7.66 -18.67 -2.87
CA ASP A 79 -7.30 -19.02 -1.49
C ASP A 79 -5.97 -18.36 -1.08
N ILE A 80 -4.93 -18.50 -1.90
CA ILE A 80 -3.62 -17.90 -1.63
C ILE A 80 -3.70 -16.38 -1.66
N THR A 81 -4.43 -15.80 -2.61
CA THR A 81 -4.65 -14.35 -2.67
C THR A 81 -5.25 -13.82 -1.37
N LEU A 82 -6.28 -14.49 -0.86
CA LEU A 82 -6.93 -14.08 0.37
C LEU A 82 -6.00 -14.24 1.59
N GLU A 83 -5.24 -15.35 1.65
CA GLU A 83 -4.26 -15.60 2.71
C GLU A 83 -3.19 -14.51 2.74
N VAL A 84 -2.53 -14.25 1.60
CA VAL A 84 -1.50 -13.23 1.47
C VAL A 84 -2.03 -11.83 1.84
N LYS A 85 -3.21 -11.47 1.36
CA LYS A 85 -3.83 -10.18 1.71
C LYS A 85 -4.12 -10.06 3.21
N THR A 86 -4.60 -11.14 3.82
CA THR A 86 -4.93 -11.17 5.25
C THR A 86 -3.68 -11.05 6.12
N ASP A 87 -2.62 -11.77 5.78
CA ASP A 87 -1.36 -11.76 6.53
C ASP A 87 -0.67 -10.39 6.44
N ILE A 88 -0.62 -9.80 5.25
CA ILE A 88 -0.05 -8.47 5.06
C ILE A 88 -0.89 -7.41 5.80
N LYS A 89 -2.22 -7.50 5.72
CA LYS A 89 -3.11 -6.57 6.41
C LYS A 89 -2.91 -6.65 7.93
N LYS A 90 -2.80 -7.84 8.48
CA LYS A 90 -2.52 -8.05 9.91
C LYS A 90 -1.16 -7.45 10.31
N MET A 91 -0.11 -7.71 9.53
CA MET A 91 1.21 -7.13 9.77
C MET A 91 1.17 -5.59 9.75
N PHE A 92 0.38 -4.98 8.86
CA PHE A 92 0.22 -3.53 8.81
C PHE A 92 -0.56 -3.00 10.00
N GLU A 93 -1.62 -3.67 10.41
CA GLU A 93 -2.40 -3.26 11.59
C GLU A 93 -1.53 -3.17 12.84
N GLU A 94 -0.64 -4.13 13.05
CA GLU A 94 0.33 -4.09 14.16
C GLU A 94 1.26 -2.86 14.09
N ASN A 95 1.71 -2.48 12.88
CA ASN A 95 2.59 -1.32 12.69
C ASN A 95 1.87 0.03 12.80
N ILE A 96 0.58 0.09 12.46
CA ILE A 96 -0.20 1.33 12.47
C ILE A 96 -0.96 1.57 13.78
N ASP A 97 -1.04 0.58 14.67
CA ASP A 97 -1.73 0.69 15.96
C ASP A 97 -1.28 1.90 16.79
N LYS A 98 0.01 2.21 16.75
CA LYS A 98 0.58 3.40 17.41
C LYS A 98 0.01 4.74 16.92
N TYR A 99 -0.65 4.74 15.75
CA TYR A 99 -1.22 5.94 15.13
C TYR A 99 -2.76 5.99 15.16
N ARG A 100 -3.44 4.95 15.68
CA ARG A 100 -4.92 4.84 15.64
C ARG A 100 -5.66 5.92 16.42
N ASN A 101 -5.02 6.48 17.46
CA ASN A 101 -5.66 7.45 18.35
C ASN A 101 -5.24 8.90 18.06
N ILE A 102 -4.92 9.22 16.81
CA ILE A 102 -4.55 10.56 16.43
C ILE A 102 -5.80 11.33 16.02
N GLU A 103 -6.02 12.44 16.73
CA GLU A 103 -7.16 13.31 16.46
C GLU A 103 -7.15 13.82 15.02
N ASN A 104 -8.31 13.80 14.37
CA ASN A 104 -8.52 14.23 12.97
C ASN A 104 -7.74 13.44 11.91
N VAL A 105 -7.25 12.24 12.22
CA VAL A 105 -6.61 11.32 11.27
C VAL A 105 -7.34 9.98 11.29
N SER A 106 -7.80 9.53 10.12
CA SER A 106 -8.29 8.16 9.91
C SER A 106 -7.24 7.38 9.14
N LEU A 107 -6.85 6.21 9.66
CA LEU A 107 -5.85 5.37 9.06
C LEU A 107 -6.47 4.08 8.56
N GLN A 108 -6.21 3.74 7.29
CA GLN A 108 -6.72 2.54 6.63
C GLN A 108 -5.58 1.81 5.93
N SER A 109 -5.71 0.49 5.75
CA SER A 109 -4.75 -0.32 5.00
C SER A 109 -5.45 -1.08 3.88
N GLU A 110 -4.83 -1.07 2.69
CA GLU A 110 -5.28 -1.81 1.51
C GLU A 110 -4.15 -2.64 0.91
N VAL A 111 -4.50 -3.81 0.37
CA VAL A 111 -3.55 -4.72 -0.28
C VAL A 111 -4.07 -5.07 -1.66
N LEU A 112 -3.29 -4.72 -2.68
CA LEU A 112 -3.56 -5.03 -4.08
C LEU A 112 -2.53 -6.04 -4.63
N ILE A 113 -2.83 -6.63 -5.77
CA ILE A 113 -1.95 -7.55 -6.49
C ILE A 113 -1.81 -7.04 -7.91
N GLY A 114 -0.57 -6.92 -8.39
CA GLY A 114 -0.26 -6.42 -9.72
C GLY A 114 1.08 -5.72 -9.81
N ASP A 115 1.32 -4.96 -10.88
CA ASP A 115 2.50 -4.09 -10.95
C ASP A 115 2.39 -2.94 -9.96
N PRO A 116 3.35 -2.75 -9.05
CA PRO A 116 3.25 -1.74 -8.00
C PRO A 116 3.01 -0.33 -8.53
N SER A 117 3.68 0.09 -9.60
CA SER A 117 3.50 1.44 -10.13
C SER A 117 2.11 1.64 -10.73
N ASP A 118 1.62 0.66 -11.47
CA ASP A 118 0.34 0.75 -12.17
C ASP A 118 -0.82 0.71 -11.15
N GLU A 119 -0.77 -0.19 -10.17
CA GLU A 119 -1.80 -0.29 -9.14
C GLU A 119 -1.84 0.93 -8.22
N ILE A 120 -0.68 1.51 -7.84
CA ILE A 120 -0.63 2.76 -7.06
C ILE A 120 -1.28 3.90 -7.83
N ILE A 121 -0.94 4.08 -9.12
CA ILE A 121 -1.48 5.15 -9.96
C ILE A 121 -2.99 4.97 -10.17
N LYS A 122 -3.42 3.74 -10.49
CA LYS A 122 -4.83 3.40 -10.66
C LYS A 122 -5.62 3.67 -9.38
N PHE A 123 -5.17 3.15 -8.25
CA PHE A 123 -5.80 3.37 -6.94
C PHE A 123 -5.91 4.86 -6.60
N ALA A 124 -4.83 5.62 -6.81
CA ALA A 124 -4.84 7.06 -6.55
C ALA A 124 -5.87 7.82 -7.39
N ASN A 125 -6.06 7.41 -8.66
CA ASN A 125 -7.07 8.01 -9.54
C ASN A 125 -8.50 7.59 -9.14
N ASP A 126 -8.74 6.30 -8.92
CA ASP A 126 -10.06 5.75 -8.62
C ASP A 126 -10.58 6.29 -7.27
N GLU A 127 -9.70 6.39 -6.29
CA GLU A 127 -9.99 6.90 -4.95
C GLU A 127 -9.91 8.44 -4.84
N GLN A 128 -9.56 9.15 -5.91
CA GLN A 128 -9.42 10.61 -5.91
C GLN A 128 -8.48 11.11 -4.81
N VAL A 129 -7.29 10.54 -4.74
CA VAL A 129 -6.26 10.88 -3.76
C VAL A 129 -5.73 12.29 -4.02
N ASP A 130 -5.60 13.09 -2.95
CA ASP A 130 -5.12 14.48 -3.02
C ASP A 130 -3.59 14.58 -3.02
N LEU A 131 -2.91 13.59 -2.42
CA LEU A 131 -1.46 13.58 -2.25
C LEU A 131 -0.96 12.14 -2.11
N ILE A 132 0.09 11.79 -2.85
CA ILE A 132 0.86 10.57 -2.62
C ILE A 132 2.13 10.94 -1.86
N ILE A 133 2.44 10.21 -0.77
CA ILE A 133 3.71 10.34 -0.06
C ILE A 133 4.38 8.97 -0.05
N MET A 134 5.57 8.86 -0.61
CA MET A 134 6.24 7.57 -0.74
C MET A 134 7.76 7.67 -0.58
N GLY A 135 8.38 6.56 -0.21
CA GLY A 135 9.82 6.44 -0.20
C GLY A 135 10.43 6.57 -1.60
N ILE A 136 11.55 7.25 -1.71
CA ILE A 136 12.29 7.35 -2.97
C ILE A 136 12.87 6.01 -3.41
N THR A 137 13.10 5.08 -2.47
CA THR A 137 13.56 3.69 -2.69
C THR A 137 12.69 2.74 -1.87
N GLY A 138 12.61 1.47 -2.28
CA GLY A 138 11.97 0.40 -1.53
C GLY A 138 12.98 -0.63 -1.02
N LEU A 139 12.48 -1.82 -0.65
CA LEU A 139 13.27 -2.94 -0.09
C LEU A 139 14.46 -3.39 -0.98
N SER A 140 14.38 -3.21 -2.29
CA SER A 140 15.43 -3.59 -3.25
C SER A 140 16.54 -2.54 -3.42
N GLY A 141 16.45 -1.40 -2.75
CA GLY A 141 17.37 -0.27 -2.90
C GLY A 141 18.72 -0.49 -2.22
N PHE A 142 19.65 -1.16 -2.87
CA PHE A 142 21.03 -1.39 -2.38
C PHE A 142 21.94 -0.16 -2.42
N SER A 143 21.52 0.97 -2.97
CA SER A 143 22.35 2.17 -3.12
C SER A 143 21.61 3.43 -2.67
N LYS A 144 22.25 4.21 -1.82
CA LYS A 144 21.74 5.51 -1.32
C LYS A 144 21.46 6.55 -2.42
N PHE A 145 21.87 6.27 -3.67
CA PHE A 145 21.77 7.20 -4.81
C PHE A 145 20.82 6.73 -5.91
N VAL A 146 20.17 5.56 -5.77
CA VAL A 146 19.30 5.04 -6.83
C VAL A 146 17.86 5.44 -6.59
N PHE A 147 17.29 6.15 -7.55
CA PHE A 147 15.87 6.45 -7.61
C PHE A 147 15.10 5.16 -7.95
N GLY A 148 14.21 4.73 -7.07
CA GLY A 148 13.43 3.50 -7.25
C GLY A 148 12.53 3.55 -8.49
N SER A 149 12.42 2.44 -9.21
CA SER A 149 11.59 2.37 -10.44
C SER A 149 10.12 2.70 -10.18
N VAL A 150 9.56 2.22 -9.07
CA VAL A 150 8.18 2.50 -8.67
C VAL A 150 8.00 4.00 -8.37
N ALA A 151 8.89 4.58 -7.54
CA ALA A 151 8.82 5.99 -7.20
C ALA A 151 8.96 6.90 -8.43
N ARG A 152 9.84 6.52 -9.39
CA ARG A 152 9.96 7.22 -10.66
C ARG A 152 8.67 7.19 -11.46
N ASN A 153 8.15 5.98 -11.73
CA ASN A 153 6.94 5.80 -12.54
C ASN A 153 5.73 6.51 -11.93
N VAL A 154 5.56 6.42 -10.60
CA VAL A 154 4.46 7.10 -9.90
C VAL A 154 4.63 8.62 -10.01
N SER A 155 5.83 9.17 -9.77
CA SER A 155 6.07 10.62 -9.85
C SER A 155 5.88 11.20 -11.25
N GLU A 156 6.11 10.40 -12.30
CA GLU A 156 5.93 10.81 -13.69
C GLU A 156 4.47 10.75 -14.16
N LYS A 157 3.67 9.80 -13.65
CA LYS A 157 2.35 9.46 -14.20
C LYS A 157 1.17 9.78 -13.28
N ALA A 158 1.40 10.06 -12.01
CA ALA A 158 0.33 10.40 -11.07
C ALA A 158 -0.34 11.72 -11.46
N LYS A 159 -1.68 11.81 -11.30
CA LYS A 159 -2.46 13.02 -11.57
C LYS A 159 -2.54 13.97 -10.37
N CYS A 160 -2.14 13.51 -9.19
CA CYS A 160 -2.04 14.30 -7.97
C CYS A 160 -0.57 14.58 -7.61
N PRO A 161 -0.28 15.54 -6.73
CA PRO A 161 1.05 15.77 -6.20
C PRO A 161 1.67 14.51 -5.59
N VAL A 162 2.98 14.34 -5.79
CA VAL A 162 3.76 13.24 -5.20
C VAL A 162 4.92 13.81 -4.39
N MET A 163 4.96 13.46 -3.11
CA MET A 163 6.06 13.79 -2.21
C MET A 163 6.96 12.57 -2.03
N LEU A 164 8.24 12.73 -2.33
CA LEU A 164 9.23 11.67 -2.19
C LEU A 164 10.08 11.92 -0.93
N VAL A 165 10.24 10.87 -0.11
CA VAL A 165 11.00 10.91 1.15
C VAL A 165 12.16 9.91 1.12
N ARG A 166 13.23 10.23 1.88
CA ARG A 166 14.43 9.39 2.02
C ARG A 166 14.53 8.80 3.41
#